data_9f1272a7fd9be22bc246026bdfa552c1
#
_entry.id   9f1272a7fd9be22bc246026bdfa552c1
#
_cell.length_a   1.000
_cell.length_b   1.000
_cell.length_c   1.000
_cell.angle_alpha   90.00
_cell.angle_beta   90.00
_cell.angle_gamma   90.00
#
_symmetry.space_group_name_H-M   'P 1'
#
loop_
_entity.id
_entity.type
_entity.pdbx_description
1 polymer ?
#
loop_
_entity_poly.entity_id
_entity_poly.type
_entity_poly.pdbx_seq_one_letter_code
_entity_poly.pdbx_strand_id
1 'polypeptide(L)'
;RHRLSAINYIGLKKSEESKIKEKINQLPGSQVTDNMIAGVQRIIEKYFKEKGYYNISVKVLQRDDPERPNFVYLDATVERKNKIKISDVIITGNEKVRDSKLKGAMKKTKEKSLRNFFKSAKYIQESYEDDKYNLLDKYNELGYRDAAIIADSVVQESPKRVKIYIDVEEGNKYYYNDITWVGNTVVDADKLSRLLNIKKGDVYNKSYFDKRLNSDEDAVANYFYLN
;
A
#
# COMPACT_ATOMS: atom_id res chain seq x y z
N ARG A 1 34.49 -7.85 18.95
CA ARG A 1 33.18 -7.58 18.29
C ARG A 1 32.18 -8.53 18.92
N HIS A 2 31.07 -8.02 19.47
CA HIS A 2 30.08 -8.81 20.19
C HIS A 2 29.30 -9.74 19.25
N ARG A 3 28.95 -10.92 19.75
CA ARG A 3 28.13 -11.91 19.07
C ARG A 3 26.77 -12.02 19.75
N LEU A 4 25.73 -12.30 18.98
CA LEU A 4 24.36 -12.44 19.48
C LEU A 4 24.19 -13.74 20.27
N SER A 5 23.77 -13.64 21.53
CA SER A 5 23.26 -14.79 22.31
C SER A 5 21.80 -15.06 21.93
N ALA A 6 20.93 -14.08 22.13
CA ALA A 6 19.53 -14.14 21.75
C ALA A 6 18.91 -12.74 21.72
N ILE A 7 17.70 -12.64 21.18
CA ILE A 7 16.87 -11.43 21.24
C ILE A 7 15.74 -11.68 22.25
N ASN A 8 15.68 -10.85 23.29
CA ASN A 8 14.61 -10.86 24.28
C ASN A 8 13.57 -9.81 23.90
N TYR A 9 12.31 -10.18 23.93
CA TYR A 9 11.20 -9.31 23.57
C TYR A 9 10.40 -8.92 24.80
N ILE A 10 10.42 -7.64 25.17
CA ILE A 10 9.76 -7.09 26.34
C ILE A 10 8.53 -6.30 25.92
N GLY A 11 7.38 -6.55 26.56
CA GLY A 11 6.11 -5.87 26.21
C GLY A 11 5.30 -6.55 25.10
N LEU A 12 5.69 -7.75 24.65
CA LEU A 12 4.99 -8.53 23.64
C LEU A 12 4.16 -9.68 24.26
N LYS A 13 3.10 -10.05 23.52
CA LYS A 13 2.40 -11.32 23.76
C LYS A 13 3.16 -12.47 23.07
N LYS A 14 3.09 -13.69 23.60
CA LYS A 14 3.75 -14.87 23.00
C LYS A 14 3.45 -15.06 21.50
N SER A 15 2.19 -14.85 21.09
CA SER A 15 1.78 -14.95 19.68
C SER A 15 2.35 -13.83 18.78
N GLU A 16 2.68 -12.68 19.33
CA GLU A 16 3.32 -11.57 18.62
C GLU A 16 4.82 -11.83 18.50
N GLU A 17 5.43 -12.29 19.59
CA GLU A 17 6.84 -12.68 19.63
C GLU A 17 7.14 -13.75 18.58
N SER A 18 6.35 -14.83 18.49
CA SER A 18 6.52 -15.88 17.50
C SER A 18 6.53 -15.32 16.06
N LYS A 19 5.54 -14.48 15.73
CA LYS A 19 5.45 -13.87 14.39
C LYS A 19 6.57 -12.88 14.08
N ILE A 20 7.10 -12.21 15.09
CA ILE A 20 8.24 -11.29 14.93
C ILE A 20 9.52 -12.09 14.75
N LYS A 21 9.73 -13.16 15.52
CA LYS A 21 10.87 -14.08 15.37
C LYS A 21 10.96 -14.66 13.95
N GLU A 22 9.84 -15.06 13.37
CA GLU A 22 9.79 -15.55 11.97
C GLU A 22 10.27 -14.49 10.94
N LYS A 23 10.01 -13.21 11.24
CA LYS A 23 10.44 -12.09 10.35
C LYS A 23 11.90 -11.66 10.60
N ILE A 24 12.42 -11.90 11.80
CA ILE A 24 13.78 -11.55 12.18
C ILE A 24 14.69 -12.76 11.93
N ASN A 25 15.26 -12.82 10.73
CA ASN A 25 16.15 -13.91 10.33
C ASN A 25 17.57 -13.70 10.90
N GLN A 26 17.69 -13.62 12.23
CA GLN A 26 18.98 -13.47 12.93
C GLN A 26 19.28 -14.71 13.77
N LEU A 27 20.40 -15.34 13.48
CA LEU A 27 20.82 -16.55 14.16
C LEU A 27 21.74 -16.23 15.36
N PRO A 28 21.64 -16.98 16.47
CA PRO A 28 22.63 -16.92 17.54
C PRO A 28 24.05 -17.10 17.00
N GLY A 29 25.00 -16.36 17.56
CA GLY A 29 26.39 -16.34 17.09
C GLY A 29 26.69 -15.34 15.99
N SER A 30 25.69 -14.72 15.36
CA SER A 30 25.89 -13.63 14.40
C SER A 30 26.57 -12.44 15.05
N GLN A 31 27.36 -11.70 14.27
CA GLN A 31 27.99 -10.47 14.76
C GLN A 31 26.92 -9.38 14.98
N VAL A 32 26.89 -8.80 16.18
CA VAL A 32 26.01 -7.67 16.48
C VAL A 32 26.61 -6.39 15.91
N THR A 33 25.85 -5.70 15.10
CA THR A 33 26.17 -4.42 14.47
C THR A 33 25.04 -3.43 14.68
N ASP A 34 25.32 -2.13 14.54
CA ASP A 34 24.28 -1.09 14.61
C ASP A 34 23.20 -1.30 13.55
N ASN A 35 23.57 -1.79 12.37
CA ASN A 35 22.63 -2.14 11.31
C ASN A 35 21.70 -3.29 11.70
N MET A 36 22.20 -4.30 12.41
CA MET A 36 21.38 -5.39 12.96
C MET A 36 20.38 -4.84 13.96
N ILE A 37 20.82 -4.02 14.91
CA ILE A 37 19.97 -3.41 15.95
C ILE A 37 18.86 -2.58 15.29
N ALA A 38 19.23 -1.70 14.37
CA ALA A 38 18.28 -0.88 13.61
C ALA A 38 17.32 -1.74 12.76
N GLY A 39 17.79 -2.84 12.21
CA GLY A 39 16.98 -3.81 11.48
C GLY A 39 15.92 -4.47 12.33
N VAL A 40 16.31 -4.97 13.52
CA VAL A 40 15.40 -5.55 14.52
C VAL A 40 14.33 -4.54 14.92
N GLN A 41 14.75 -3.32 15.26
CA GLN A 41 13.84 -2.23 15.63
C GLN A 41 12.82 -1.96 14.52
N ARG A 42 13.28 -1.78 13.29
CA ARG A 42 12.44 -1.49 12.12
C ARG A 42 11.43 -2.60 11.83
N ILE A 43 11.83 -3.86 11.92
CA ILE A 43 10.93 -5.02 11.71
C ILE A 43 9.81 -5.03 12.76
N ILE A 44 10.14 -4.79 14.03
CA ILE A 44 9.15 -4.74 15.11
C ILE A 44 8.20 -3.56 14.91
N GLU A 45 8.72 -2.37 14.61
CA GLU A 45 7.91 -1.18 14.33
C GLU A 45 6.96 -1.41 13.16
N LYS A 46 7.47 -1.94 12.04
CA LYS A 46 6.67 -2.24 10.85
C LYS A 46 5.54 -3.21 11.19
N TYR A 47 5.82 -4.30 11.90
CA TYR A 47 4.82 -5.28 12.31
C TYR A 47 3.64 -4.65 13.09
N PHE A 48 3.92 -3.69 13.97
CA PHE A 48 2.86 -3.04 14.75
C PHE A 48 2.16 -1.93 13.98
N LYS A 49 2.87 -1.19 13.11
CA LYS A 49 2.27 -0.19 12.20
C LYS A 49 1.25 -0.85 11.27
N GLU A 50 1.57 -2.01 10.69
CA GLU A 50 0.65 -2.84 9.88
C GLU A 50 -0.60 -3.29 10.67
N LYS A 51 -0.54 -3.32 12.00
CA LYS A 51 -1.67 -3.62 12.89
C LYS A 51 -2.45 -2.37 13.35
N GLY A 52 -2.07 -1.19 12.87
CA GLY A 52 -2.74 0.09 13.18
C GLY A 52 -2.25 0.77 14.46
N TYR A 53 -1.08 0.39 14.99
CA TYR A 53 -0.44 1.13 16.08
C TYR A 53 0.43 2.23 15.47
N TYR A 54 -0.11 3.43 15.36
CA TYR A 54 0.60 4.58 14.76
C TYR A 54 1.75 5.08 15.63
N ASN A 55 1.50 5.21 16.92
CA ASN A 55 2.49 5.65 17.90
C ASN A 55 3.08 4.42 18.60
N ILE A 56 4.16 3.90 18.05
CA ILE A 56 4.93 2.80 18.63
C ILE A 56 6.36 3.29 18.88
N SER A 57 6.92 2.89 20.02
CA SER A 57 8.34 3.06 20.34
C SER A 57 8.96 1.70 20.55
N VAL A 58 10.05 1.44 19.87
CA VAL A 58 10.85 0.23 20.04
C VAL A 58 12.26 0.63 20.44
N LYS A 59 12.76 0.13 21.55
CA LYS A 59 14.10 0.37 22.05
C LYS A 59 14.84 -0.94 22.09
N VAL A 60 15.98 -1.03 21.43
CA VAL A 60 16.81 -2.23 21.43
C VAL A 60 18.14 -1.89 22.08
N LEU A 61 18.42 -2.54 23.21
CA LEU A 61 19.63 -2.33 23.98
C LEU A 61 20.45 -3.62 24.03
N GLN A 62 21.77 -3.46 24.00
CA GLN A 62 22.70 -4.55 24.23
C GLN A 62 22.91 -4.77 25.74
N ARG A 63 22.93 -6.03 26.15
CA ARG A 63 23.29 -6.45 27.50
C ARG A 63 24.23 -7.64 27.42
N ASP A 64 25.33 -7.60 28.16
CA ASP A 64 26.31 -8.67 28.17
C ASP A 64 25.70 -10.01 28.61
N ASP A 65 26.15 -11.10 28.00
CA ASP A 65 25.82 -12.45 28.41
C ASP A 65 26.78 -12.88 29.53
N PRO A 66 26.28 -13.06 30.76
CA PRO A 66 27.16 -13.39 31.89
C PRO A 66 27.82 -14.77 31.79
N GLU A 67 27.27 -15.66 30.97
CA GLU A 67 27.77 -17.03 30.82
C GLU A 67 28.75 -17.18 29.65
N ARG A 68 28.76 -16.20 28.70
CA ARG A 68 29.56 -16.29 27.47
C ARG A 68 30.33 -14.99 27.18
N PRO A 69 31.67 -14.98 27.37
CA PRO A 69 32.47 -13.81 27.01
C PRO A 69 32.31 -13.40 25.54
N ASN A 70 32.23 -12.09 25.30
CA ASN A 70 31.98 -11.47 23.98
C ASN A 70 30.63 -11.78 23.35
N PHE A 71 29.68 -12.35 24.09
CA PHE A 71 28.30 -12.49 23.64
C PHE A 71 27.40 -11.49 24.36
N VAL A 72 26.32 -11.09 23.66
CA VAL A 72 25.34 -10.13 24.17
C VAL A 72 23.90 -10.56 23.83
N TYR A 73 22.99 -10.23 24.70
CA TYR A 73 21.56 -10.23 24.45
C TYR A 73 21.15 -8.90 23.83
N LEU A 74 20.18 -8.93 22.92
CA LEU A 74 19.46 -7.74 22.47
C LEU A 74 18.11 -7.69 23.17
N ASP A 75 17.95 -6.76 24.11
CA ASP A 75 16.69 -6.57 24.82
C ASP A 75 15.83 -5.56 24.06
N ALA A 76 14.83 -6.05 23.32
CA ALA A 76 13.90 -5.26 22.51
C ALA A 76 12.65 -4.92 23.33
N THR A 77 12.60 -3.70 23.87
CA THR A 77 11.46 -3.18 24.62
C THR A 77 10.49 -2.49 23.68
N VAL A 78 9.21 -2.90 23.71
CA VAL A 78 8.15 -2.42 22.83
C VAL A 78 7.08 -1.71 23.63
N GLU A 79 6.97 -0.41 23.44
CA GLU A 79 5.92 0.44 23.98
C GLU A 79 4.93 0.80 22.89
N ARG A 80 3.68 0.45 23.07
CA ARG A 80 2.60 0.70 22.10
C ARG A 80 1.48 1.46 22.76
N LYS A 81 1.08 2.57 22.10
CA LYS A 81 -0.12 3.31 22.45
C LYS A 81 -1.37 2.68 21.79
N ASN A 82 -2.47 3.39 21.76
CA ASN A 82 -3.71 2.92 21.15
C ASN A 82 -3.61 2.79 19.64
N LYS A 83 -4.42 1.88 19.07
CA LYS A 83 -4.66 1.85 17.63
C LYS A 83 -5.42 3.12 17.22
N ILE A 84 -4.97 3.72 16.13
CA ILE A 84 -5.61 4.90 15.55
C ILE A 84 -6.71 4.45 14.58
N LYS A 85 -7.86 5.11 14.63
CA LYS A 85 -8.99 4.88 13.72
C LYS A 85 -9.22 6.10 12.86
N ILE A 86 -9.69 5.88 11.64
CA ILE A 86 -10.13 6.93 10.75
C ILE A 86 -11.54 7.33 11.17
N SER A 87 -11.74 8.62 11.50
CA SER A 87 -13.06 9.19 11.76
C SER A 87 -13.75 9.59 10.47
N ASP A 88 -13.00 10.17 9.54
CA ASP A 88 -13.53 10.67 8.29
C ASP A 88 -12.43 10.76 7.21
N VAL A 89 -12.84 10.68 5.94
CA VAL A 89 -12.01 10.94 4.77
C VAL A 89 -12.71 12.04 3.98
N ILE A 90 -12.09 13.20 3.89
CA ILE A 90 -12.63 14.39 3.22
C ILE A 90 -11.84 14.58 1.93
N ILE A 91 -12.55 14.53 0.79
CA ILE A 91 -11.98 14.75 -0.54
C ILE A 91 -12.51 16.09 -1.03
N THR A 92 -11.62 16.94 -1.54
CA THR A 92 -11.94 18.25 -2.11
C THR A 92 -11.41 18.34 -3.54
N GLY A 93 -11.94 19.29 -4.34
CA GLY A 93 -11.57 19.44 -5.75
C GLY A 93 -12.23 18.45 -6.72
N ASN A 94 -12.99 17.49 -6.22
CA ASN A 94 -13.67 16.44 -6.99
C ASN A 94 -15.07 16.90 -7.48
N GLU A 95 -15.11 17.87 -8.35
CA GLU A 95 -16.37 18.45 -8.87
C GLU A 95 -17.14 17.52 -9.82
N LYS A 96 -16.41 16.73 -10.62
CA LYS A 96 -16.94 15.86 -11.69
C LYS A 96 -17.17 14.42 -11.22
N VAL A 97 -16.37 13.93 -10.26
CA VAL A 97 -16.47 12.57 -9.74
C VAL A 97 -16.96 12.58 -8.29
N ARG A 98 -18.05 11.87 -8.01
CA ARG A 98 -18.68 11.82 -6.69
C ARG A 98 -17.76 11.17 -5.66
N ASP A 99 -17.73 11.71 -4.43
CA ASP A 99 -17.04 11.18 -3.24
C ASP A 99 -17.21 9.67 -3.09
N SER A 100 -18.44 9.18 -3.24
CA SER A 100 -18.75 7.77 -3.03
C SER A 100 -18.01 6.84 -3.98
N LYS A 101 -17.70 7.28 -5.22
CA LYS A 101 -16.88 6.52 -6.17
C LYS A 101 -15.41 6.52 -5.76
N LEU A 102 -14.89 7.67 -5.36
CA LEU A 102 -13.50 7.85 -4.92
C LEU A 102 -13.23 7.11 -3.62
N LYS A 103 -14.03 7.34 -2.60
CA LYS A 103 -13.99 6.59 -1.33
C LYS A 103 -14.22 5.09 -1.53
N GLY A 104 -15.01 4.71 -2.54
CA GLY A 104 -15.20 3.32 -2.96
C GLY A 104 -13.92 2.66 -3.45
N ALA A 105 -13.08 3.38 -4.18
CA ALA A 105 -11.79 2.91 -4.69
C ALA A 105 -10.73 2.73 -3.59
N MET A 106 -10.77 3.54 -2.55
CA MET A 106 -9.90 3.41 -1.38
C MET A 106 -10.28 2.15 -0.57
N LYS A 107 -9.68 1.00 -0.90
CA LYS A 107 -10.12 -0.33 -0.41
C LYS A 107 -9.84 -0.57 1.06
N LYS A 108 -8.72 -0.05 1.57
CA LYS A 108 -8.18 -0.30 2.92
C LYS A 108 -8.43 0.88 3.87
N THR A 109 -8.48 2.11 3.35
CA THR A 109 -8.69 3.35 4.10
C THR A 109 -10.18 3.68 4.13
N LYS A 110 -10.86 3.21 5.16
CA LYS A 110 -12.32 3.38 5.31
C LYS A 110 -12.65 4.14 6.58
N GLU A 111 -13.51 5.12 6.45
CA GLU A 111 -14.16 5.77 7.58
C GLU A 111 -15.16 4.83 8.28
N LYS A 112 -15.45 5.08 9.54
CA LYS A 112 -16.48 4.36 10.28
C LYS A 112 -17.85 4.82 9.78
N SER A 113 -18.57 3.94 9.07
CA SER A 113 -19.96 4.19 8.64
C SER A 113 -20.85 3.00 9.00
N LEU A 114 -22.17 3.22 8.99
CA LEU A 114 -23.15 2.14 9.20
C LEU A 114 -22.98 1.00 8.17
N ARG A 115 -22.60 1.32 6.93
CA ARG A 115 -22.31 0.33 5.88
C ARG A 115 -21.01 -0.44 6.11
N ASN A 116 -20.05 0.14 6.84
CA ASN A 116 -18.73 -0.43 7.12
C ASN A 116 -18.59 -0.92 8.56
N PHE A 117 -19.69 -1.24 9.24
CA PHE A 117 -19.69 -1.61 10.65
C PHE A 117 -18.75 -2.78 10.97
N PHE A 118 -18.61 -3.74 10.06
CA PHE A 118 -17.73 -4.90 10.20
C PHE A 118 -16.31 -4.68 9.65
N LYS A 119 -16.03 -3.56 8.95
CA LYS A 119 -14.70 -3.27 8.43
C LYS A 119 -13.90 -2.46 9.44
N SER A 120 -12.61 -2.77 9.54
CA SER A 120 -11.70 -2.04 10.41
C SER A 120 -11.46 -0.64 9.86
N ALA A 121 -11.88 0.37 10.61
CA ALA A 121 -11.55 1.78 10.33
C ALA A 121 -10.16 2.18 10.86
N LYS A 122 -9.20 1.25 10.91
CA LYS A 122 -7.85 1.54 11.39
C LYS A 122 -7.09 2.37 10.37
N TYR A 123 -6.36 3.36 10.87
CA TYR A 123 -5.38 4.05 10.06
C TYR A 123 -4.09 3.22 9.98
N ILE A 124 -3.68 2.87 8.79
CA ILE A 124 -2.42 2.20 8.46
C ILE A 124 -1.80 2.99 7.33
N GLN A 125 -0.67 3.64 7.59
CA GLN A 125 -0.04 4.57 6.64
C GLN A 125 0.24 3.91 5.28
N GLU A 126 0.84 2.72 5.24
CA GLU A 126 1.12 1.97 4.01
C GLU A 126 -0.16 1.70 3.20
N SER A 127 -1.25 1.34 3.89
CA SER A 127 -2.56 1.14 3.25
C SER A 127 -3.16 2.42 2.69
N TYR A 128 -2.91 3.55 3.33
CA TYR A 128 -3.34 4.85 2.85
C TYR A 128 -2.55 5.27 1.61
N GLU A 129 -1.23 5.05 1.59
CA GLU A 129 -0.42 5.30 0.40
C GLU A 129 -0.93 4.47 -0.81
N ASP A 130 -1.18 3.17 -0.61
CA ASP A 130 -1.77 2.31 -1.65
C ASP A 130 -3.13 2.84 -2.12
N ASP A 131 -3.96 3.33 -1.20
CA ASP A 131 -5.30 3.82 -1.53
C ASP A 131 -5.29 5.17 -2.25
N LYS A 132 -4.24 5.98 -2.12
CA LYS A 132 -4.02 7.16 -2.98
C LYS A 132 -3.82 6.76 -4.45
N TYR A 133 -3.05 5.70 -4.70
CA TYR A 133 -2.91 5.15 -6.05
C TYR A 133 -4.25 4.59 -6.57
N ASN A 134 -4.99 3.82 -5.75
CA ASN A 134 -6.30 3.32 -6.13
C ASN A 134 -7.29 4.44 -6.47
N LEU A 135 -7.20 5.58 -5.79
CA LEU A 135 -8.00 6.77 -6.06
C LEU A 135 -7.66 7.37 -7.43
N LEU A 136 -6.39 7.54 -7.74
CA LEU A 136 -5.94 8.03 -9.05
C LEU A 136 -6.24 7.05 -10.18
N ASP A 137 -6.09 5.75 -9.94
CA ASP A 137 -6.49 4.71 -10.89
C ASP A 137 -7.98 4.80 -11.20
N LYS A 138 -8.82 5.11 -10.17
CA LYS A 138 -10.26 5.32 -10.39
C LYS A 138 -10.54 6.51 -11.29
N TYR A 139 -9.82 7.61 -11.16
CA TYR A 139 -9.90 8.74 -12.08
C TYR A 139 -9.49 8.34 -13.51
N ASN A 140 -8.39 7.60 -13.65
CA ASN A 140 -7.96 7.07 -14.94
C ASN A 140 -9.02 6.17 -15.61
N GLU A 141 -9.65 5.26 -14.84
CA GLU A 141 -10.76 4.43 -15.35
C GLU A 141 -11.96 5.24 -15.84
N LEU A 142 -12.16 6.42 -15.28
CA LEU A 142 -13.26 7.33 -15.64
C LEU A 142 -12.89 8.31 -16.74
N GLY A 143 -11.66 8.24 -17.27
CA GLY A 143 -11.16 9.07 -18.35
C GLY A 143 -10.37 10.31 -17.91
N TYR A 144 -10.19 10.54 -16.64
CA TYR A 144 -9.44 11.67 -16.10
C TYR A 144 -7.96 11.31 -15.95
N ARG A 145 -7.25 11.24 -17.08
CA ARG A 145 -5.85 10.80 -17.16
C ARG A 145 -4.89 11.67 -16.37
N ASP A 146 -5.15 12.96 -16.34
CA ASP A 146 -4.26 13.95 -15.72
C ASP A 146 -4.66 14.29 -14.28
N ALA A 147 -5.59 13.50 -13.70
CA ALA A 147 -5.99 13.69 -12.31
C ALA A 147 -4.80 13.51 -11.35
N ALA A 148 -4.68 14.40 -10.39
CA ALA A 148 -3.60 14.41 -9.41
C ALA A 148 -4.13 14.69 -8.00
N ILE A 149 -3.46 14.14 -7.00
CA ILE A 149 -3.59 14.58 -5.61
C ILE A 149 -2.60 15.72 -5.43
N ILE A 150 -3.09 16.94 -5.27
CA ILE A 150 -2.25 18.15 -5.12
C ILE A 150 -1.82 18.40 -3.68
N ALA A 151 -2.61 17.91 -2.72
CA ALA A 151 -2.25 17.93 -1.30
C ALA A 151 -2.97 16.81 -0.56
N ASP A 152 -2.33 16.27 0.46
CA ASP A 152 -2.99 15.40 1.42
C ASP A 152 -2.45 15.61 2.84
N SER A 153 -3.28 15.37 3.83
CA SER A 153 -2.86 15.43 5.23
C SER A 153 -3.66 14.48 6.11
N VAL A 154 -3.00 13.99 7.16
CA VAL A 154 -3.60 13.17 8.22
C VAL A 154 -3.54 13.94 9.52
N VAL A 155 -4.69 14.43 9.97
CA VAL A 155 -4.81 15.29 11.14
C VAL A 155 -5.32 14.48 12.33
N GLN A 156 -4.61 14.53 13.44
CA GLN A 156 -5.04 13.86 14.67
C GLN A 156 -6.19 14.66 15.32
N GLU A 157 -7.38 14.07 15.35
CA GLU A 157 -8.57 14.67 15.96
C GLU A 157 -8.65 14.36 17.47
N SER A 158 -8.16 13.18 17.85
CA SER A 158 -8.11 12.73 19.25
C SER A 158 -7.00 11.71 19.45
N PRO A 159 -6.66 11.29 20.70
CA PRO A 159 -5.63 10.27 20.95
C PRO A 159 -5.84 8.94 20.23
N LYS A 160 -7.02 8.68 19.69
CA LYS A 160 -7.40 7.42 19.02
C LYS A 160 -7.99 7.60 17.63
N ARG A 161 -8.05 8.84 17.10
CA ARG A 161 -8.72 9.13 15.82
C ARG A 161 -7.94 10.12 14.98
N VAL A 162 -7.98 9.90 13.68
CA VAL A 162 -7.48 10.83 12.65
C VAL A 162 -8.57 11.14 11.64
N LYS A 163 -8.52 12.35 11.07
CA LYS A 163 -9.19 12.73 9.81
C LYS A 163 -8.16 12.78 8.70
N ILE A 164 -8.57 12.35 7.53
CA ILE A 164 -7.76 12.39 6.31
C ILE A 164 -8.37 13.42 5.38
N TYR A 165 -7.55 14.33 4.91
CA TYR A 165 -7.90 15.32 3.90
C TYR A 165 -7.13 15.02 2.62
N ILE A 166 -7.80 15.03 1.49
CA ILE A 166 -7.22 14.78 0.17
C ILE A 166 -7.75 15.84 -0.76
N ASP A 167 -6.88 16.65 -1.32
CA ASP A 167 -7.23 17.66 -2.30
C ASP A 167 -6.79 17.19 -3.68
N VAL A 168 -7.73 17.13 -4.64
CA VAL A 168 -7.52 16.60 -5.96
C VAL A 168 -7.76 17.65 -7.04
N GLU A 169 -6.99 17.56 -8.11
CA GLU A 169 -7.24 18.23 -9.36
C GLU A 169 -7.65 17.17 -10.39
N GLU A 170 -8.88 17.28 -10.94
CA GLU A 170 -9.44 16.23 -11.83
C GLU A 170 -8.91 16.32 -13.25
N GLY A 171 -8.54 17.52 -13.71
CA GLY A 171 -8.16 17.77 -15.10
C GLY A 171 -9.30 17.57 -16.10
N ASN A 172 -8.95 17.30 -17.34
CA ASN A 172 -9.90 17.07 -18.41
C ASN A 172 -10.24 15.59 -18.57
N LYS A 173 -11.47 15.32 -19.06
CA LYS A 173 -11.87 13.97 -19.44
C LYS A 173 -11.43 13.69 -20.87
N TYR A 174 -10.73 12.56 -21.05
CA TYR A 174 -10.19 12.12 -22.32
C TYR A 174 -11.02 11.00 -22.94
N TYR A 175 -10.98 10.95 -24.27
CA TYR A 175 -11.65 9.95 -25.10
C TYR A 175 -10.67 9.43 -26.14
N TYR A 176 -10.83 8.19 -26.56
CA TYR A 176 -10.07 7.66 -27.68
C TYR A 176 -10.47 8.36 -28.98
N ASN A 177 -9.47 8.71 -29.76
CA ASN A 177 -9.68 9.17 -31.16
C ASN A 177 -9.48 7.97 -32.09
N ASP A 178 -8.82 8.17 -33.23
CA ASP A 178 -8.58 7.11 -34.20
C ASP A 178 -7.48 6.17 -33.69
N ILE A 179 -7.71 4.87 -33.84
CA ILE A 179 -6.71 3.81 -33.50
C ILE A 179 -6.29 3.22 -34.84
N THR A 180 -5.00 3.29 -35.12
CA THR A 180 -4.43 2.75 -36.38
C THR A 180 -3.40 1.69 -36.05
N TRP A 181 -3.37 0.64 -36.85
CA TRP A 181 -2.41 -0.45 -36.76
C TRP A 181 -1.32 -0.25 -37.82
N VAL A 182 -0.06 -0.34 -37.44
CA VAL A 182 1.09 -0.17 -38.34
C VAL A 182 2.00 -1.36 -38.21
N GLY A 183 2.43 -1.92 -39.36
CA GLY A 183 3.33 -3.09 -39.40
C GLY A 183 2.65 -4.44 -39.16
N ASN A 184 1.33 -4.49 -39.15
CA ASN A 184 0.52 -5.71 -38.94
C ASN A 184 0.43 -6.57 -40.22
N THR A 185 1.54 -7.13 -40.66
CA THR A 185 1.61 -7.95 -41.90
C THR A 185 1.01 -9.35 -41.76
N VAL A 186 0.91 -9.87 -40.54
CA VAL A 186 0.44 -11.24 -40.25
C VAL A 186 -1.04 -11.27 -39.84
N VAL A 187 -1.51 -10.24 -39.15
CA VAL A 187 -2.88 -10.17 -38.62
C VAL A 187 -3.59 -8.94 -39.19
N ASP A 188 -4.78 -9.16 -39.71
CA ASP A 188 -5.63 -8.08 -40.27
C ASP A 188 -6.01 -7.04 -39.22
N ALA A 189 -5.97 -5.76 -39.61
CA ALA A 189 -6.28 -4.62 -38.75
C ALA A 189 -7.70 -4.68 -38.15
N ASP A 190 -8.69 -5.19 -38.89
CA ASP A 190 -10.06 -5.35 -38.38
C ASP A 190 -10.13 -6.39 -37.28
N LYS A 191 -9.33 -7.46 -37.38
CA LYS A 191 -9.25 -8.46 -36.34
C LYS A 191 -8.59 -7.92 -35.06
N LEU A 192 -7.49 -7.17 -35.22
CA LEU A 192 -6.81 -6.51 -34.08
C LEU A 192 -7.74 -5.51 -33.38
N SER A 193 -8.50 -4.74 -34.16
CA SER A 193 -9.47 -3.77 -33.64
C SER A 193 -10.62 -4.46 -32.87
N ARG A 194 -11.10 -5.60 -33.37
CA ARG A 194 -12.10 -6.40 -32.63
C ARG A 194 -11.55 -6.97 -31.32
N LEU A 195 -10.32 -7.45 -31.32
CA LEU A 195 -9.65 -7.95 -30.10
C LEU A 195 -9.44 -6.82 -29.08
N LEU A 196 -8.97 -5.66 -29.52
CA LEU A 196 -8.78 -4.52 -28.63
C LEU A 196 -10.11 -4.04 -28.03
N ASN A 197 -11.19 -4.11 -28.80
CA ASN A 197 -12.57 -3.74 -28.41
C ASN A 197 -12.67 -2.32 -27.82
N ILE A 198 -11.95 -1.38 -28.41
CA ILE A 198 -11.99 0.06 -28.10
C ILE A 198 -12.29 0.81 -29.39
N LYS A 199 -13.20 1.78 -29.34
CA LYS A 199 -13.65 2.55 -30.49
C LYS A 199 -13.39 4.03 -30.29
N LYS A 200 -13.36 4.78 -31.40
CA LYS A 200 -13.38 6.25 -31.39
C LYS A 200 -14.56 6.75 -30.57
N GLY A 201 -14.31 7.68 -29.65
CA GLY A 201 -15.31 8.27 -28.78
C GLY A 201 -15.50 7.50 -27.43
N ASP A 202 -14.95 6.31 -27.29
CA ASP A 202 -14.95 5.64 -26.00
C ASP A 202 -14.14 6.45 -24.98
N VAL A 203 -14.56 6.38 -23.71
CA VAL A 203 -13.83 7.04 -22.61
C VAL A 203 -12.45 6.40 -22.46
N TYR A 204 -11.41 7.22 -22.42
CA TYR A 204 -10.06 6.75 -22.17
C TYR A 204 -9.99 5.98 -20.85
N ASN A 205 -9.49 4.77 -20.88
CA ASN A 205 -9.29 3.89 -19.73
C ASN A 205 -8.00 3.09 -19.90
N LYS A 206 -6.94 3.57 -19.26
CA LYS A 206 -5.61 2.94 -19.35
C LYS A 206 -5.61 1.49 -18.91
N SER A 207 -6.25 1.19 -17.79
CA SER A 207 -6.30 -0.18 -17.24
C SER A 207 -7.01 -1.14 -18.19
N TYR A 208 -8.12 -0.71 -18.78
CA TYR A 208 -8.84 -1.49 -19.78
C TYR A 208 -8.01 -1.69 -21.06
N PHE A 209 -7.37 -0.62 -21.56
CA PHE A 209 -6.48 -0.68 -22.72
C PHE A 209 -5.33 -1.68 -22.50
N ASP A 210 -4.63 -1.57 -21.35
CA ASP A 210 -3.49 -2.45 -21.04
C ASP A 210 -3.94 -3.92 -20.92
N LYS A 211 -5.12 -4.17 -20.36
CA LYS A 211 -5.69 -5.53 -20.30
C LYS A 211 -5.96 -6.09 -21.67
N ARG A 212 -6.68 -5.35 -22.52
CA ARG A 212 -7.03 -5.80 -23.87
C ARG A 212 -5.81 -5.94 -24.77
N LEU A 213 -4.77 -5.14 -24.52
CA LEU A 213 -3.54 -5.21 -25.30
C LEU A 213 -2.65 -6.38 -24.88
N ASN A 214 -2.48 -6.63 -23.55
CA ASN A 214 -1.40 -7.46 -23.04
C ASN A 214 -1.79 -8.56 -22.05
N SER A 215 -2.90 -8.45 -21.32
CA SER A 215 -3.11 -9.25 -20.11
C SER A 215 -4.28 -10.23 -20.17
N ASP A 216 -5.30 -9.98 -20.97
CA ASP A 216 -6.46 -10.86 -21.10
C ASP A 216 -6.06 -12.14 -21.87
N GLU A 217 -6.79 -13.24 -21.70
CA GLU A 217 -6.56 -14.49 -22.42
C GLU A 217 -6.63 -14.30 -23.96
N ASP A 218 -7.52 -13.43 -24.40
CA ASP A 218 -7.70 -13.02 -25.80
C ASP A 218 -7.03 -11.67 -26.11
N ALA A 219 -5.99 -11.28 -25.37
CA ALA A 219 -5.27 -10.03 -25.59
C ALA A 219 -4.61 -9.99 -26.97
N VAL A 220 -4.52 -8.77 -27.53
CA VAL A 220 -3.89 -8.55 -28.84
C VAL A 220 -2.48 -9.13 -28.91
N ALA A 221 -1.67 -8.94 -27.87
CA ALA A 221 -0.30 -9.43 -27.82
C ALA A 221 -0.19 -10.97 -27.94
N ASN A 222 -1.12 -11.72 -27.35
CA ASN A 222 -1.09 -13.19 -27.38
C ASN A 222 -1.25 -13.74 -28.80
N TYR A 223 -1.90 -12.99 -29.70
CA TYR A 223 -2.03 -13.38 -31.10
C TYR A 223 -0.72 -13.40 -31.87
N PHE A 224 0.27 -12.61 -31.43
CA PHE A 224 1.59 -12.58 -32.04
C PHE A 224 2.56 -13.62 -31.46
N TYR A 225 2.26 -14.17 -30.28
CA TYR A 225 3.09 -15.20 -29.63
C TYR A 225 2.61 -16.62 -29.95
N LEU A 226 1.38 -16.80 -30.44
CA LEU A 226 0.78 -18.10 -30.70
C LEU A 226 0.76 -18.49 -32.19
N ASN A 227 1.18 -17.61 -33.08
CA ASN A 227 1.32 -17.81 -34.55
C ASN A 227 2.72 -17.39 -35.01
#